data_b0e05f2386e6c7f66ecd2075f29d6518
#
_entry.id   b0e05f2386e6c7f66ecd2075f29d6518
#
_cell.length_a   1.000
_cell.length_b   1.000
_cell.length_c   1.000
_cell.angle_alpha   90.00
_cell.angle_beta   90.00
_cell.angle_gamma   90.00
#
_symmetry.space_group_name_H-M   'P 1'
#
loop_
_entity.id
_entity.type
_entity.pdbx_description
1 polymer ?
#
loop_
_entity_poly.entity_id
_entity_poly.type
_entity_poly.pdbx_seq_one_letter_code
_entity_poly.pdbx_strand_id
1 'polypeptide(L)'
;LDIVKKNINEGMDTNELLEWYSEDEWNIIDLFIDHGKDEEYTFAAIAQLAEKYLVQNRATGQIYETPQVRYAVAAATAFHNESKETRLKLVKEYYECASDGHFTLATPVLAGLGTTTKQFSSCVLISSDDTLDSIFAAGEMMAKYASKRAGIGLEIGRIRPLGAPIRNGEIKHTGMVPFLKKWFADLRSCSQGGIRNASCTVTFPVWHAQFEDLI
;
A
#
# COMPACT_ATOMS: atom_id res chain seq x y z
N LEU A 1 15.80 5.36 19.37
CA LEU A 1 16.88 5.51 18.39
C LEU A 1 17.54 4.20 18.02
N ASP A 2 17.85 3.32 18.96
CA ASP A 2 18.56 2.04 18.70
C ASP A 2 17.78 1.11 17.78
N ILE A 3 16.44 1.06 17.93
CA ILE A 3 15.56 0.30 17.05
C ILE A 3 15.64 0.83 15.61
N VAL A 4 15.59 2.15 15.41
CA VAL A 4 15.70 2.77 14.09
C VAL A 4 17.05 2.47 13.45
N LYS A 5 18.17 2.64 14.19
CA LYS A 5 19.52 2.30 13.70
C LYS A 5 19.63 0.82 13.31
N LYS A 6 19.06 -0.07 14.13
CA LYS A 6 19.03 -1.51 13.84
C LYS A 6 18.24 -1.82 12.57
N ASN A 7 17.04 -1.26 12.44
CA ASN A 7 16.18 -1.48 11.28
C ASN A 7 16.81 -0.96 9.98
N ILE A 8 17.54 0.17 10.05
CA ILE A 8 18.31 0.70 8.92
C ILE A 8 19.42 -0.28 8.52
N ASN A 9 20.18 -0.82 9.48
CA ASN A 9 21.24 -1.78 9.22
C ASN A 9 20.74 -3.09 8.60
N GLU A 10 19.53 -3.50 8.95
CA GLU A 10 18.83 -4.65 8.36
C GLU A 10 18.16 -4.32 6.99
N GLY A 11 18.27 -3.08 6.51
CA GLY A 11 17.71 -2.62 5.24
C GLY A 11 16.18 -2.48 5.24
N MET A 12 15.55 -2.41 6.41
CA MET A 12 14.10 -2.29 6.58
C MET A 12 13.65 -0.83 6.57
N ASP A 13 14.30 0.02 7.36
CA ASP A 13 14.03 1.45 7.41
C ASP A 13 14.97 2.23 6.46
N THR A 14 14.55 3.44 6.08
CA THR A 14 15.35 4.32 5.22
C THR A 14 16.39 5.09 6.03
N ASN A 15 17.60 5.27 5.47
CA ASN A 15 18.66 6.10 6.05
C ASN A 15 18.23 7.56 6.24
N GLU A 16 17.28 8.04 5.45
CA GLU A 16 16.75 9.40 5.52
C GLU A 16 16.27 9.78 6.93
N LEU A 17 15.82 8.80 7.73
CA LEU A 17 15.41 9.04 9.13
C LEU A 17 16.52 9.62 10.00
N LEU A 18 17.77 9.21 9.77
CA LEU A 18 18.95 9.75 10.48
C LEU A 18 19.50 11.03 9.85
N GLU A 19 19.13 11.32 8.60
CA GLU A 19 19.46 12.57 7.93
C GLU A 19 18.50 13.69 8.34
N TRP A 20 17.23 13.38 8.51
CA TRP A 20 16.19 14.34 8.87
C TRP A 20 16.25 14.77 10.34
N TYR A 21 16.55 13.85 11.24
CA TYR A 21 16.54 14.07 12.69
C TYR A 21 17.90 13.78 13.30
N SER A 22 18.38 14.73 14.13
CA SER A 22 19.58 14.54 14.94
C SER A 22 19.35 13.49 16.03
N GLU A 23 20.44 12.99 16.62
CA GLU A 23 20.39 12.06 17.77
C GLU A 23 19.61 12.66 18.96
N ASP A 24 19.80 13.95 19.25
CA ASP A 24 19.08 14.65 20.32
C ASP A 24 17.57 14.68 20.06
N GLU A 25 17.16 14.91 18.81
CA GLU A 25 15.75 14.90 18.44
C GLU A 25 15.13 13.49 18.55
N TRP A 26 15.86 12.45 18.17
CA TRP A 26 15.41 11.08 18.39
C TRP A 26 15.29 10.72 19.87
N ASN A 27 16.21 11.23 20.73
CA ASN A 27 16.11 11.06 22.17
C ASN A 27 14.87 11.77 22.74
N ILE A 28 14.51 12.96 22.22
CA ILE A 28 13.27 13.65 22.59
C ILE A 28 12.04 12.85 22.14
N ILE A 29 12.05 12.28 20.94
CA ILE A 29 10.97 11.42 20.44
C ILE A 29 10.78 10.19 21.34
N ASP A 30 11.88 9.56 21.75
CA ASP A 30 11.86 8.39 22.63
C ASP A 30 11.22 8.69 24.00
N LEU A 31 11.40 9.92 24.53
CA LEU A 31 10.84 10.33 25.82
C LEU A 31 9.30 10.37 25.88
N PHE A 32 8.62 10.56 24.75
CA PHE A 32 7.16 10.59 24.74
C PHE A 32 6.51 9.31 24.23
N ILE A 33 7.28 8.31 23.83
CA ILE A 33 6.74 7.00 23.46
C ILE A 33 6.26 6.27 24.73
N ASP A 34 4.98 5.96 24.77
CA ASP A 34 4.37 5.22 25.88
C ASP A 34 4.17 3.74 25.51
N HIS A 35 5.15 2.93 25.87
CA HIS A 35 5.10 1.48 25.62
C HIS A 35 4.03 0.76 26.44
N GLY A 36 3.49 1.37 27.50
CA GLY A 36 2.38 0.81 28.27
C GLY A 36 1.13 0.63 27.44
N LYS A 37 0.92 1.47 26.44
CA LYS A 37 -0.21 1.35 25.51
C LYS A 37 -0.16 0.11 24.63
N ASP A 38 1.01 -0.50 24.42
CA ASP A 38 1.11 -1.77 23.69
C ASP A 38 0.44 -2.93 24.46
N GLU A 39 0.33 -2.84 25.77
CA GLU A 39 -0.33 -3.82 26.62
C GLU A 39 -1.88 -3.68 26.65
N GLU A 40 -2.40 -2.54 26.19
CA GLU A 40 -3.84 -2.27 26.15
C GLU A 40 -4.53 -2.88 24.92
N TYR A 41 -3.77 -3.31 23.91
CA TYR A 41 -4.33 -3.89 22.70
C TYR A 41 -4.98 -5.25 22.98
N THR A 42 -6.14 -5.48 22.34
CA THR A 42 -6.71 -6.82 22.28
C THR A 42 -5.80 -7.76 21.48
N PHE A 43 -5.88 -9.07 21.76
CA PHE A 43 -5.11 -10.07 21.00
C PHE A 43 -5.31 -9.95 19.48
N ALA A 44 -6.55 -9.69 19.03
CA ALA A 44 -6.83 -9.52 17.59
C ALA A 44 -6.15 -8.29 17.02
N ALA A 45 -6.11 -7.18 17.75
CA ALA A 45 -5.48 -5.94 17.32
C ALA A 45 -3.94 -6.10 17.20
N ILE A 46 -3.31 -6.64 18.25
CA ILE A 46 -1.85 -6.85 18.23
C ILE A 46 -1.43 -7.88 17.18
N ALA A 47 -2.21 -8.94 16.99
CA ALA A 47 -1.94 -9.93 15.95
C ALA A 47 -2.02 -9.30 14.54
N GLN A 48 -3.02 -8.44 14.30
CA GLN A 48 -3.13 -7.72 13.03
C GLN A 48 -2.00 -6.71 12.82
N LEU A 49 -1.60 -5.97 13.86
CA LEU A 49 -0.46 -5.05 13.78
C LEU A 49 0.83 -5.81 13.46
N ALA A 50 1.11 -6.87 14.20
CA ALA A 50 2.28 -7.73 13.99
C ALA A 50 2.31 -8.34 12.58
N GLU A 51 1.19 -8.87 12.10
CA GLU A 51 1.12 -9.53 10.80
C GLU A 51 1.27 -8.57 9.62
N LYS A 52 0.65 -7.36 9.70
CA LYS A 52 0.46 -6.50 8.52
C LYS A 52 1.28 -5.22 8.51
N TYR A 53 1.57 -4.64 9.69
CA TYR A 53 2.05 -3.26 9.78
C TYR A 53 3.46 -3.12 10.32
N LEU A 54 3.84 -3.92 11.32
CA LEU A 54 5.16 -3.79 11.95
C LEU A 54 6.28 -4.24 11.01
N VAL A 55 7.41 -3.54 11.10
CA VAL A 55 8.63 -3.91 10.40
C VAL A 55 9.11 -5.27 10.88
N GLN A 56 9.29 -6.19 9.95
CA GLN A 56 9.66 -7.56 10.26
C GLN A 56 10.41 -8.22 9.10
N ASN A 57 11.23 -9.20 9.43
CA ASN A 57 11.78 -10.13 8.46
C ASN A 57 10.73 -11.23 8.19
N ARG A 58 10.12 -11.20 7.02
CA ARG A 58 9.03 -12.12 6.68
C ARG A 58 9.48 -13.56 6.42
N ALA A 59 10.76 -13.77 6.15
CA ALA A 59 11.30 -15.12 5.99
C ALA A 59 11.48 -15.82 7.34
N THR A 60 11.82 -15.07 8.39
CA THR A 60 12.05 -15.60 9.74
C THR A 60 10.89 -15.36 10.69
N GLY A 61 9.98 -14.44 10.37
CA GLY A 61 8.90 -13.99 11.26
C GLY A 61 9.38 -13.07 12.39
N GLN A 62 10.65 -12.63 12.38
CA GLN A 62 11.18 -11.75 13.41
C GLN A 62 10.63 -10.33 13.24
N ILE A 63 9.98 -9.80 14.28
CA ILE A 63 9.48 -8.43 14.36
C ILE A 63 10.59 -7.55 14.97
N TYR A 64 10.79 -6.35 14.41
CA TYR A 64 11.89 -5.44 14.76
C TYR A 64 11.45 -4.21 15.54
N GLU A 65 10.16 -4.00 15.73
CA GLU A 65 9.61 -2.82 16.42
C GLU A 65 8.29 -3.16 17.14
N THR A 66 7.88 -2.26 18.05
CA THR A 66 6.54 -2.32 18.67
C THR A 66 5.56 -1.39 17.95
N PRO A 67 4.24 -1.52 18.18
CA PRO A 67 3.25 -0.60 17.62
C PRO A 67 3.55 0.87 17.94
N GLN A 68 3.96 1.17 19.17
CA GLN A 68 4.25 2.54 19.59
C GLN A 68 5.47 3.13 18.85
N VAL A 69 6.51 2.33 18.63
CA VAL A 69 7.65 2.73 17.80
C VAL A 69 7.20 2.97 16.35
N ARG A 70 6.36 2.10 15.79
CA ARG A 70 5.81 2.28 14.43
C ARG A 70 5.07 3.60 14.26
N TYR A 71 4.22 3.97 15.24
CA TYR A 71 3.51 5.27 15.21
C TYR A 71 4.49 6.46 15.32
N ALA A 72 5.51 6.38 16.17
CA ALA A 72 6.50 7.43 16.31
C ALA A 72 7.34 7.62 15.04
N VAL A 73 7.78 6.53 14.39
CA VAL A 73 8.51 6.58 13.12
C VAL A 73 7.63 7.12 11.99
N ALA A 74 6.35 6.74 11.95
CA ALA A 74 5.40 7.27 10.98
C ALA A 74 5.19 8.77 11.18
N ALA A 75 5.03 9.23 12.42
CA ALA A 75 4.91 10.66 12.77
C ALA A 75 6.17 11.44 12.37
N ALA A 76 7.35 10.96 12.74
CA ALA A 76 8.62 11.58 12.36
C ALA A 76 8.76 11.70 10.84
N THR A 77 8.39 10.65 10.10
CA THR A 77 8.41 10.69 8.64
C THR A 77 7.43 11.71 8.06
N ALA A 78 6.23 11.84 8.64
CA ALA A 78 5.21 12.78 8.15
C ALA A 78 5.64 14.25 8.27
N PHE A 79 6.39 14.60 9.30
CA PHE A 79 6.76 15.98 9.61
C PHE A 79 8.25 16.32 9.43
N HIS A 80 9.00 15.50 8.70
CA HIS A 80 10.44 15.72 8.50
C HIS A 80 10.77 17.06 7.81
N ASN A 81 9.89 17.57 6.94
CA ASN A 81 10.07 18.81 6.20
C ASN A 81 9.69 20.08 7.00
N GLU A 82 9.12 19.92 8.18
CA GLU A 82 8.75 21.05 9.02
C GLU A 82 9.99 21.71 9.67
N SER A 83 9.84 22.97 10.13
CA SER A 83 10.95 23.65 10.81
C SER A 83 11.33 22.93 12.11
N LYS A 84 12.60 23.02 12.49
CA LYS A 84 13.12 22.38 13.71
C LYS A 84 12.37 22.80 14.97
N GLU A 85 11.88 24.05 15.00
CA GLU A 85 11.13 24.61 16.12
C GLU A 85 9.74 23.99 16.29
N THR A 86 9.13 23.54 15.19
CA THR A 86 7.74 23.07 15.18
C THR A 86 7.63 21.55 15.01
N ARG A 87 8.56 20.91 14.31
CA ARG A 87 8.42 19.50 13.91
C ARG A 87 8.28 18.53 15.07
N LEU A 88 9.05 18.69 16.15
CA LEU A 88 8.97 17.80 17.32
C LEU A 88 7.62 17.90 18.03
N LYS A 89 7.04 19.10 18.08
CA LYS A 89 5.69 19.31 18.62
C LYS A 89 4.66 18.57 17.75
N LEU A 90 4.72 18.73 16.43
CA LEU A 90 3.81 18.07 15.48
C LEU A 90 3.97 16.55 15.49
N VAL A 91 5.21 16.06 15.58
CA VAL A 91 5.50 14.62 15.72
C VAL A 91 4.84 14.06 16.97
N LYS A 92 4.97 14.77 18.12
CA LYS A 92 4.37 14.35 19.37
C LYS A 92 2.84 14.34 19.29
N GLU A 93 2.22 15.42 18.82
CA GLU A 93 0.76 15.52 18.68
C GLU A 93 0.20 14.44 17.76
N TYR A 94 0.87 14.18 16.62
CA TYR A 94 0.47 13.13 15.70
C TYR A 94 0.61 11.73 16.32
N TYR A 95 1.73 11.46 16.99
CA TYR A 95 1.96 10.22 17.70
C TYR A 95 0.87 9.97 18.74
N GLU A 96 0.57 10.95 19.60
CA GLU A 96 -0.47 10.84 20.62
C GLU A 96 -1.82 10.54 19.99
N CYS A 97 -2.24 11.29 18.98
CA CYS A 97 -3.51 11.05 18.28
C CYS A 97 -3.59 9.67 17.62
N ALA A 98 -2.51 9.19 17.00
CA ALA A 98 -2.47 7.86 16.38
C ALA A 98 -2.48 6.74 17.43
N SER A 99 -1.69 6.91 18.48
CA SER A 99 -1.54 5.98 19.59
C SER A 99 -2.84 5.84 20.40
N ASP A 100 -3.58 6.94 20.60
CA ASP A 100 -4.89 6.98 21.28
C ASP A 100 -6.04 6.52 20.36
N GLY A 101 -5.78 6.20 19.11
CA GLY A 101 -6.79 5.69 18.19
C GLY A 101 -7.76 6.77 17.67
N HIS A 102 -7.43 8.06 17.76
CA HIS A 102 -8.24 9.14 17.22
C HIS A 102 -8.38 9.08 15.70
N PHE A 103 -7.42 8.47 15.02
CA PHE A 103 -7.48 8.15 13.61
C PHE A 103 -6.68 6.88 13.30
N THR A 104 -6.93 6.31 12.13
CA THR A 104 -6.16 5.17 11.60
C THR A 104 -5.51 5.52 10.29
N LEU A 105 -4.34 4.97 10.04
CA LEU A 105 -3.62 5.13 8.78
C LEU A 105 -3.96 4.03 7.79
N ALA A 106 -4.04 4.39 6.50
CA ALA A 106 -4.16 3.38 5.45
C ALA A 106 -3.00 2.38 5.51
N THR A 107 -3.27 1.11 5.19
CA THR A 107 -2.29 0.02 5.31
C THR A 107 -0.91 0.35 4.71
N PRO A 108 -0.78 0.85 3.46
CA PRO A 108 0.54 1.13 2.90
C PRO A 108 1.20 2.37 3.54
N VAL A 109 0.44 3.26 4.14
CA VAL A 109 0.96 4.43 4.86
C VAL A 109 1.60 3.99 6.17
N LEU A 110 0.86 3.31 7.05
CA LEU A 110 1.40 2.86 8.34
C LEU A 110 2.55 1.86 8.18
N ALA A 111 2.43 0.92 7.24
CA ALA A 111 3.46 -0.09 6.99
C ALA A 111 4.67 0.43 6.19
N GLY A 112 4.56 1.60 5.55
CA GLY A 112 5.56 2.10 4.60
C GLY A 112 6.31 3.37 5.03
N LEU A 113 5.70 4.25 5.85
CA LEU A 113 6.37 5.46 6.30
C LEU A 113 7.66 5.13 7.08
N GLY A 114 8.76 5.77 6.73
CA GLY A 114 10.07 5.54 7.33
C GLY A 114 10.78 4.28 6.85
N THR A 115 10.14 3.44 6.01
CA THR A 115 10.77 2.26 5.43
C THR A 115 11.35 2.55 4.04
N THR A 116 12.01 1.55 3.45
CA THR A 116 12.49 1.63 2.06
C THR A 116 11.37 1.60 1.02
N THR A 117 10.12 1.33 1.42
CA THR A 117 8.95 1.32 0.53
C THR A 117 8.41 2.73 0.33
N LYS A 118 8.33 3.20 -0.92
CA LYS A 118 7.88 4.56 -1.27
C LYS A 118 6.49 4.59 -1.94
N GLN A 119 5.65 3.56 -1.77
CA GLN A 119 4.29 3.50 -2.33
C GLN A 119 3.26 3.54 -1.20
N PHE A 120 2.47 4.61 -1.13
CA PHE A 120 1.54 4.89 -0.03
C PHE A 120 0.05 4.82 -0.43
N SER A 121 -0.26 4.63 -1.73
CA SER A 121 -1.65 4.52 -2.18
C SER A 121 -2.26 3.16 -1.82
N SER A 122 -3.33 3.18 -1.04
CA SER A 122 -4.06 1.96 -0.65
C SER A 122 -4.86 1.37 -1.80
N CYS A 123 -5.43 2.24 -2.65
CA CYS A 123 -6.25 1.86 -3.79
C CYS A 123 -5.85 2.67 -5.03
N VAL A 124 -5.87 2.02 -6.19
CA VAL A 124 -5.54 2.62 -7.48
C VAL A 124 -6.65 2.32 -8.46
N LEU A 125 -7.15 3.35 -9.14
CA LEU A 125 -8.13 3.22 -10.20
C LEU A 125 -7.43 3.30 -11.56
N ILE A 126 -7.70 2.32 -12.41
CA ILE A 126 -7.13 2.18 -13.75
C ILE A 126 -8.29 2.10 -14.74
N SER A 127 -8.19 2.86 -15.82
CA SER A 127 -9.14 2.80 -16.92
C SER A 127 -8.45 2.26 -18.16
N SER A 128 -9.09 1.35 -18.87
CA SER A 128 -8.57 0.79 -20.11
C SER A 128 -9.39 1.27 -21.29
N ASP A 129 -8.71 1.83 -22.29
CA ASP A 129 -9.31 2.15 -23.58
C ASP A 129 -9.33 0.92 -24.50
N ASP A 130 -10.04 1.05 -25.63
CA ASP A 130 -10.27 0.00 -26.62
C ASP A 130 -9.09 -0.18 -27.60
N THR A 131 -7.87 -0.23 -27.07
CA THR A 131 -6.64 -0.51 -27.83
C THR A 131 -5.81 -1.56 -27.12
N LEU A 132 -5.07 -2.38 -27.89
CA LEU A 132 -4.18 -3.37 -27.30
C LEU A 132 -3.14 -2.71 -26.39
N ASP A 133 -2.58 -1.57 -26.78
CA ASP A 133 -1.60 -0.84 -25.97
C ASP A 133 -2.16 -0.45 -24.61
N SER A 134 -3.38 0.10 -24.56
CA SER A 134 -4.06 0.47 -23.31
C SER A 134 -4.39 -0.75 -22.47
N ILE A 135 -4.88 -1.84 -23.07
CA ILE A 135 -5.23 -3.08 -22.39
C ILE A 135 -3.99 -3.72 -21.76
N PHE A 136 -2.86 -3.75 -22.47
CA PHE A 136 -1.62 -4.31 -21.93
C PHE A 136 -0.97 -3.39 -20.88
N ALA A 137 -0.98 -2.07 -21.10
CA ALA A 137 -0.52 -1.10 -20.11
C ALA A 137 -1.32 -1.17 -18.80
N ALA A 138 -2.65 -1.35 -18.88
CA ALA A 138 -3.49 -1.57 -17.71
C ALA A 138 -3.04 -2.81 -16.91
N GLY A 139 -2.75 -3.93 -17.58
CA GLY A 139 -2.23 -5.14 -16.94
C GLY A 139 -0.87 -4.92 -16.25
N GLU A 140 0.05 -4.21 -16.89
CA GLU A 140 1.34 -3.85 -16.31
C GLU A 140 1.18 -2.99 -15.04
N MET A 141 0.34 -1.95 -15.10
CA MET A 141 0.05 -1.10 -13.94
C MET A 141 -0.59 -1.89 -12.80
N MET A 142 -1.57 -2.74 -13.11
CA MET A 142 -2.23 -3.61 -12.13
C MET A 142 -1.19 -4.49 -11.40
N ALA A 143 -0.30 -5.14 -12.13
CA ALA A 143 0.74 -5.99 -11.58
C ALA A 143 1.70 -5.21 -10.67
N LYS A 144 2.18 -4.05 -11.12
CA LYS A 144 3.11 -3.19 -10.36
C LYS A 144 2.50 -2.64 -9.07
N TYR A 145 1.25 -2.18 -9.10
CA TYR A 145 0.60 -1.67 -7.88
C TYR A 145 0.16 -2.79 -6.94
N ALA A 146 -0.35 -3.89 -7.49
CA ALA A 146 -0.73 -5.04 -6.70
C ALA A 146 0.47 -5.63 -5.93
N SER A 147 1.65 -5.74 -6.56
CA SER A 147 2.87 -6.21 -5.90
C SER A 147 3.30 -5.33 -4.71
N LYS A 148 2.89 -4.06 -4.70
CA LYS A 148 3.12 -3.09 -3.62
C LYS A 148 1.92 -2.93 -2.67
N ARG A 149 1.03 -3.93 -2.61
CA ARG A 149 -0.10 -4.02 -1.68
C ARG A 149 -1.27 -3.05 -1.93
N ALA A 150 -1.38 -2.44 -3.12
CA ALA A 150 -2.54 -1.64 -3.48
C ALA A 150 -3.70 -2.54 -3.93
N GLY A 151 -4.93 -2.16 -3.56
CA GLY A 151 -6.14 -2.67 -4.19
C GLY A 151 -6.37 -2.00 -5.54
N ILE A 152 -6.92 -2.73 -6.51
CA ILE A 152 -7.12 -2.23 -7.87
C ILE A 152 -8.62 -2.11 -8.17
N GLY A 153 -9.02 -0.97 -8.73
CA GLY A 153 -10.28 -0.80 -9.43
C GLY A 153 -10.00 -0.63 -10.92
N LEU A 154 -10.56 -1.49 -11.75
CA LEU A 154 -10.35 -1.48 -13.20
C LEU A 154 -11.65 -1.15 -13.93
N GLU A 155 -11.66 -0.05 -14.69
CA GLU A 155 -12.76 0.33 -15.57
C GLU A 155 -12.47 -0.16 -17.00
N ILE A 156 -13.39 -0.95 -17.57
CA ILE A 156 -13.24 -1.61 -18.89
C ILE A 156 -14.39 -1.34 -19.85
N GLY A 157 -15.31 -0.48 -19.48
CA GLY A 157 -16.54 -0.24 -20.25
C GLY A 157 -16.35 0.37 -21.64
N ARG A 158 -15.14 0.84 -21.94
CA ARG A 158 -14.80 1.38 -23.26
C ARG A 158 -14.37 0.32 -24.25
N ILE A 159 -14.05 -0.89 -23.80
CA ILE A 159 -13.60 -1.99 -24.68
C ILE A 159 -14.80 -2.49 -25.47
N ARG A 160 -14.65 -2.60 -26.79
CA ARG A 160 -15.70 -3.06 -27.68
C ARG A 160 -16.13 -4.49 -27.38
N PRO A 161 -17.42 -4.83 -27.61
CA PRO A 161 -17.96 -6.16 -27.30
C PRO A 161 -17.49 -7.24 -28.28
N LEU A 162 -17.79 -8.49 -27.93
CA LEU A 162 -17.65 -9.66 -28.79
C LEU A 162 -18.33 -9.43 -30.16
N GLY A 163 -17.63 -9.75 -31.24
CA GLY A 163 -18.13 -9.65 -32.59
C GLY A 163 -18.07 -8.24 -33.19
N ALA A 164 -17.66 -7.21 -32.45
CA ALA A 164 -17.46 -5.88 -32.98
C ALA A 164 -16.39 -5.87 -34.10
N PRO A 165 -16.57 -5.07 -35.16
CA PRO A 165 -15.63 -5.07 -36.28
C PRO A 165 -14.26 -4.49 -35.92
N ILE A 166 -13.21 -5.12 -36.43
CA ILE A 166 -11.82 -4.65 -36.41
C ILE A 166 -11.30 -4.56 -37.84
N ARG A 167 -10.39 -3.66 -38.13
CA ARG A 167 -9.79 -3.49 -39.47
C ARG A 167 -10.84 -3.39 -40.55
N ASN A 168 -11.78 -2.44 -40.41
CA ASN A 168 -12.88 -2.22 -41.36
C ASN A 168 -13.78 -3.47 -41.59
N GLY A 169 -13.88 -4.34 -40.58
CA GLY A 169 -14.74 -5.54 -40.61
C GLY A 169 -14.05 -6.81 -41.09
N GLU A 170 -12.76 -6.76 -41.36
CA GLU A 170 -11.96 -7.94 -41.74
C GLU A 170 -11.90 -9.00 -40.63
N ILE A 171 -11.82 -8.52 -39.38
CA ILE A 171 -11.73 -9.36 -38.18
C ILE A 171 -12.83 -8.97 -37.20
N LYS A 172 -13.29 -9.93 -36.40
CA LYS A 172 -14.22 -9.70 -35.30
C LYS A 172 -13.50 -9.72 -33.96
N HIS A 173 -13.84 -8.79 -33.08
CA HIS A 173 -13.30 -8.70 -31.72
C HIS A 173 -13.68 -9.90 -30.87
N THR A 174 -12.78 -10.38 -30.03
CA THR A 174 -12.98 -11.56 -29.16
C THR A 174 -13.75 -11.24 -27.88
N GLY A 175 -14.10 -9.97 -27.67
CA GLY A 175 -14.84 -9.50 -26.49
C GLY A 175 -13.96 -9.26 -25.27
N MET A 176 -14.62 -8.96 -24.15
CA MET A 176 -13.97 -8.58 -22.89
C MET A 176 -13.45 -9.78 -22.07
N VAL A 177 -14.11 -10.93 -22.18
CA VAL A 177 -13.79 -12.11 -21.35
C VAL A 177 -12.34 -12.58 -21.49
N PRO A 178 -11.72 -12.67 -22.69
CA PRO A 178 -10.29 -13.02 -22.80
C PRO A 178 -9.36 -12.06 -22.09
N PHE A 179 -9.64 -10.75 -22.13
CA PHE A 179 -8.83 -9.74 -21.43
C PHE A 179 -9.01 -9.80 -19.92
N LEU A 180 -10.21 -10.06 -19.43
CA LEU A 180 -10.44 -10.32 -18.00
C LEU A 180 -9.65 -11.52 -17.50
N LYS A 181 -9.62 -12.63 -18.26
CA LYS A 181 -8.80 -13.80 -17.92
C LYS A 181 -7.31 -13.47 -17.89
N LYS A 182 -6.82 -12.66 -18.85
CA LYS A 182 -5.44 -12.19 -18.87
C LYS A 182 -5.13 -11.38 -17.62
N TRP A 183 -5.92 -10.35 -17.30
CA TRP A 183 -5.70 -9.50 -16.12
C TRP A 183 -5.79 -10.27 -14.81
N PHE A 184 -6.68 -11.25 -14.73
CA PHE A 184 -6.73 -12.16 -13.58
C PHE A 184 -5.44 -12.97 -13.43
N ALA A 185 -4.85 -13.45 -14.53
CA ALA A 185 -3.57 -14.15 -14.52
C ALA A 185 -2.43 -13.20 -14.14
N ASP A 186 -2.40 -11.97 -14.67
CA ASP A 186 -1.42 -10.93 -14.32
C ASP A 186 -1.44 -10.67 -12.80
N LEU A 187 -2.62 -10.48 -12.20
CA LEU A 187 -2.76 -10.27 -10.76
C LEU A 187 -2.31 -11.48 -9.93
N ARG A 188 -2.69 -12.69 -10.33
CA ARG A 188 -2.31 -13.91 -9.61
C ARG A 188 -0.84 -14.22 -9.68
N SER A 189 -0.15 -13.78 -10.73
CA SER A 189 1.29 -13.94 -10.88
C SER A 189 2.09 -13.02 -9.93
N CYS A 190 1.45 -11.95 -9.40
CA CYS A 190 2.09 -10.97 -8.53
C CYS A 190 1.86 -11.31 -7.07
N SER A 191 2.89 -11.84 -6.40
CA SER A 191 2.89 -12.06 -4.97
C SER A 191 3.00 -10.74 -4.21
N GLN A 192 2.09 -10.52 -3.25
CA GLN A 192 2.13 -9.37 -2.32
C GLN A 192 2.95 -9.68 -1.07
N GLY A 193 4.11 -10.29 -1.20
CA GLY A 193 4.94 -10.68 -0.05
C GLY A 193 4.27 -11.74 0.83
N GLY A 194 3.35 -12.55 0.28
CA GLY A 194 2.71 -13.67 0.96
C GLY A 194 1.61 -13.33 1.97
N ILE A 195 1.24 -12.04 2.14
CA ILE A 195 0.35 -11.62 3.23
C ILE A 195 -1.05 -11.27 2.77
N ARG A 196 -1.19 -10.75 1.58
CA ARG A 196 -2.47 -10.35 1.00
C ARG A 196 -2.54 -10.79 -0.45
N ASN A 197 -3.60 -11.48 -0.82
CA ASN A 197 -3.87 -11.78 -2.22
C ASN A 197 -4.19 -10.48 -2.96
N ALA A 198 -3.63 -10.32 -4.15
CA ALA A 198 -3.99 -9.23 -5.03
C ALA A 198 -5.48 -9.32 -5.37
N SER A 199 -6.18 -8.21 -5.27
CA SER A 199 -7.61 -8.12 -5.58
C SER A 199 -7.87 -6.97 -6.54
N CYS A 200 -8.81 -7.19 -7.45
CA CYS A 200 -9.28 -6.18 -8.39
C CYS A 200 -10.81 -6.20 -8.45
N THR A 201 -11.40 -5.03 -8.34
CA THR A 201 -12.81 -4.83 -8.68
C THR A 201 -12.88 -4.32 -10.12
N VAL A 202 -13.67 -5.00 -10.94
CA VAL A 202 -13.91 -4.61 -12.34
C VAL A 202 -15.20 -3.85 -12.44
N THR A 203 -15.17 -2.70 -13.11
CA THR A 203 -16.34 -1.83 -13.36
C THR A 203 -16.59 -1.72 -14.85
N PHE A 204 -17.84 -1.88 -15.24
CA PHE A 204 -18.32 -1.70 -16.61
C PHE A 204 -19.80 -1.31 -16.59
N PRO A 205 -20.30 -0.57 -17.60
CA PRO A 205 -21.67 -0.07 -17.61
C PRO A 205 -22.69 -1.18 -17.91
N VAL A 206 -23.86 -1.11 -17.27
CA VAL A 206 -24.97 -2.06 -17.46
C VAL A 206 -25.53 -2.09 -18.90
N TRP A 207 -25.31 -1.05 -19.69
CA TRP A 207 -25.68 -0.97 -21.10
C TRP A 207 -24.63 -1.51 -22.07
N HIS A 208 -23.49 -2.05 -21.53
CA HIS A 208 -22.50 -2.69 -22.39
C HIS A 208 -23.07 -3.95 -23.03
N ALA A 209 -22.84 -4.15 -24.35
CA ALA A 209 -23.45 -5.24 -25.10
C ALA A 209 -23.06 -6.66 -24.59
N GLN A 210 -22.02 -6.79 -23.80
CA GLN A 210 -21.63 -8.04 -23.12
C GLN A 210 -21.95 -8.05 -21.63
N PHE A 211 -22.85 -7.21 -21.15
CA PHE A 211 -23.20 -7.15 -19.72
C PHE A 211 -23.62 -8.53 -19.19
N GLU A 212 -24.52 -9.22 -19.89
CA GLU A 212 -25.03 -10.54 -19.49
C GLU A 212 -23.96 -11.64 -19.51
N ASP A 213 -22.92 -11.50 -20.34
CA ASP A 213 -21.80 -12.46 -20.41
C ASP A 213 -20.83 -12.31 -19.21
N LEU A 214 -20.89 -11.18 -18.49
CA LEU A 214 -19.93 -10.79 -17.47
C LEU A 214 -20.47 -10.93 -16.04
N ILE A 215 -21.76 -11.12 -15.86
CA ILE A 215 -22.44 -11.34 -14.58
C ILE A 215 -22.79 -12.81 -14.40
#